data_27bef4ffd85253d8fc0ad0a64ba55a21
#
_entry.id   27bef4ffd85253d8fc0ad0a64ba55a21
#
_cell.length_a   1.000
_cell.length_b   1.000
_cell.length_c   1.000
_cell.angle_alpha   90.00
_cell.angle_beta   90.00
_cell.angle_gamma   90.00
#
_symmetry.space_group_name_H-M   'P 1'
#
loop_
_entity.id
_entity.type
_entity.pdbx_description
1 polymer ?
#
loop_
_entity_poly.entity_id
_entity_poly.type
_entity_poly.pdbx_seq_one_letter_code
_entity_poly.pdbx_strand_id
1 'polypeptide(L)'
;MTQHSHVAGGIVLNSRGEVLVTNQGGRSWSLPKGHIDDGESAREAAAREIWEETGVNELVFVRDLGSYDRYRTALDGGDDEGELKTITMFLFTTSQMELGPIDSEMHPEARWVARGEVAALLTHRKDKEFFEQVVPVLPA
;
A
#
# COMPACT_ATOMS: atom_id res chain seq x y z
N MET A 1 -18.12 -12.75 -14.70
CA MET A 1 -17.73 -11.43 -15.19
C MET A 1 -16.76 -10.80 -14.20
N THR A 2 -15.62 -10.31 -14.69
CA THR A 2 -14.61 -9.69 -13.83
C THR A 2 -14.99 -8.25 -13.51
N GLN A 3 -15.02 -7.90 -12.23
CA GLN A 3 -15.22 -6.52 -11.80
C GLN A 3 -13.87 -5.78 -11.90
N HIS A 4 -13.91 -4.53 -12.35
CA HIS A 4 -12.71 -3.70 -12.41
C HIS A 4 -12.80 -2.60 -11.35
N SER A 5 -11.84 -2.58 -10.44
CA SER A 5 -11.81 -1.62 -9.33
C SER A 5 -10.58 -0.71 -9.43
N HIS A 6 -10.74 0.52 -8.98
CA HIS A 6 -9.66 1.49 -8.92
C HIS A 6 -9.24 1.69 -7.47
N VAL A 7 -7.95 1.51 -7.23
CA VAL A 7 -7.34 1.50 -5.90
C VAL A 7 -6.20 2.51 -5.88
N ALA A 8 -5.99 3.17 -4.77
CA ALA A 8 -4.87 4.08 -4.59
C ALA A 8 -4.16 3.80 -3.28
N GLY A 9 -2.87 4.00 -3.25
CA GLY A 9 -2.08 3.82 -2.06
C GLY A 9 -0.73 4.49 -2.17
N GLY A 10 0.18 4.14 -1.27
CA GLY A 10 1.45 4.79 -1.25
C GLY A 10 2.60 3.96 -0.72
N ILE A 11 3.78 4.34 -1.16
CA ILE A 11 5.01 3.98 -0.50
C ILE A 11 5.33 5.17 0.41
N VAL A 12 5.40 4.91 1.72
CA VAL A 12 5.65 5.93 2.73
C VAL A 12 7.01 5.66 3.35
N LEU A 13 7.90 6.64 3.27
CA LEU A 13 9.23 6.55 3.87
C LEU A 13 9.30 7.42 5.13
N ASN A 14 9.85 6.86 6.20
CA ASN A 14 10.13 7.65 7.40
C ASN A 14 11.54 8.26 7.32
N SER A 15 11.96 8.95 8.39
CA SER A 15 13.26 9.63 8.42
C SER A 15 14.46 8.66 8.39
N ARG A 16 14.22 7.37 8.63
CA ARG A 16 15.24 6.33 8.54
C ARG A 16 15.27 5.65 7.17
N GLY A 17 14.40 6.07 6.24
CA GLY A 17 14.29 5.44 4.93
C GLY A 17 13.57 4.10 4.95
N GLU A 18 12.90 3.77 6.05
CA GLU A 18 12.09 2.56 6.15
C GLU A 18 10.74 2.73 5.49
N VAL A 19 10.17 1.63 5.03
CA VAL A 19 8.93 1.61 4.24
C VAL A 19 7.79 1.10 5.12
N LEU A 20 6.64 1.74 4.99
CA LEU A 20 5.43 1.38 5.72
C LEU A 20 4.72 0.24 5.03
N VAL A 21 4.43 -0.83 5.78
CA VAL A 21 3.64 -1.96 5.30
C VAL A 21 2.52 -2.26 6.27
N THR A 22 1.48 -2.93 5.80
CA THR A 22 0.32 -3.26 6.62
C THR A 22 -0.08 -4.71 6.42
N ASN A 23 -0.57 -5.32 7.51
CA ASN A 23 -1.13 -6.67 7.48
C ASN A 23 -2.62 -6.58 7.21
N GLN A 24 -3.10 -7.32 6.22
CA GLN A 24 -4.51 -7.34 5.86
C GLN A 24 -5.13 -8.65 6.33
N GLY A 25 -6.13 -8.54 7.22
CA GLY A 25 -6.88 -9.67 7.70
C GLY A 25 -6.07 -10.71 8.48
N GLY A 26 -4.89 -10.34 8.95
CA GLY A 26 -3.99 -11.26 9.66
C GLY A 26 -3.30 -12.27 8.74
N ARG A 27 -3.46 -12.16 7.41
CA ARG A 27 -3.03 -13.19 6.46
C ARG A 27 -2.06 -12.72 5.40
N SER A 28 -2.07 -11.44 5.06
CA SER A 28 -1.22 -10.96 3.96
C SER A 28 -0.61 -9.61 4.29
N TRP A 29 0.62 -9.42 3.82
CA TRP A 29 1.33 -8.15 3.95
C TRP A 29 1.26 -7.41 2.63
N SER A 30 1.03 -6.11 2.72
CA SER A 30 0.83 -5.25 1.56
C SER A 30 1.34 -3.85 1.84
N LEU A 31 1.56 -3.10 0.77
CA LEU A 31 1.68 -1.65 0.87
C LEU A 31 0.29 -1.09 1.18
N PRO A 32 0.17 -0.03 1.99
CA PRO A 32 -1.16 0.51 2.33
C PRO A 32 -1.86 1.07 1.10
N LYS A 33 -3.09 0.61 0.86
CA LYS A 33 -3.88 1.01 -0.31
C LYS A 33 -5.32 0.52 -0.16
N GLY A 34 -6.23 1.16 -0.86
CA GLY A 34 -7.63 0.74 -0.86
C GLY A 34 -8.42 1.44 -1.95
N HIS A 35 -9.70 1.13 -2.04
CA HIS A 35 -10.58 1.63 -3.10
C HIS A 35 -10.73 3.14 -3.03
N ILE A 36 -10.79 3.76 -4.22
CA ILE A 36 -11.06 5.20 -4.34
C ILE A 36 -12.56 5.38 -4.20
N ASP A 37 -12.99 6.22 -3.24
CA ASP A 37 -14.40 6.52 -3.02
C ASP A 37 -14.87 7.58 -4.01
N ASP A 38 -16.18 7.63 -4.23
CA ASP A 38 -16.80 8.63 -5.11
C ASP A 38 -16.41 10.03 -4.64
N GLY A 39 -15.97 10.86 -5.58
CA GLY A 39 -15.59 12.23 -5.29
C GLY A 39 -14.16 12.42 -4.80
N GLU A 40 -13.43 11.33 -4.52
CA GLU A 40 -12.03 11.45 -4.13
C GLU A 40 -11.12 11.43 -5.35
N SER A 41 -10.02 12.19 -5.28
CA SER A 41 -8.91 11.97 -6.19
C SER A 41 -8.14 10.73 -5.74
N ALA A 42 -7.32 10.16 -6.63
CA ALA A 42 -6.48 9.01 -6.27
C ALA A 42 -5.55 9.36 -5.11
N ARG A 43 -4.98 10.57 -5.11
CA ARG A 43 -4.06 10.98 -4.03
C ARG A 43 -4.79 11.15 -2.69
N GLU A 44 -6.01 11.69 -2.70
CA GLU A 44 -6.82 11.80 -1.48
C GLU A 44 -7.16 10.43 -0.93
N ALA A 45 -7.54 9.50 -1.81
CA ALA A 45 -7.84 8.12 -1.40
C ALA A 45 -6.61 7.44 -0.82
N ALA A 46 -5.43 7.65 -1.44
CA ALA A 46 -4.18 7.08 -0.94
C ALA A 46 -3.90 7.56 0.49
N ALA A 47 -4.00 8.86 0.75
CA ALA A 47 -3.75 9.41 2.08
C ALA A 47 -4.74 8.87 3.11
N ARG A 48 -6.01 8.78 2.75
CA ARG A 48 -7.06 8.24 3.65
C ARG A 48 -6.80 6.78 3.97
N GLU A 49 -6.50 5.96 2.97
CA GLU A 49 -6.24 4.53 3.18
C GLU A 49 -4.97 4.30 4.01
N ILE A 50 -3.92 5.09 3.78
CA ILE A 50 -2.71 5.02 4.60
C ILE A 50 -3.06 5.28 6.06
N TRP A 51 -3.86 6.32 6.33
CA TRP A 51 -4.27 6.64 7.69
C TRP A 51 -5.11 5.53 8.32
N GLU A 52 -6.11 5.02 7.59
CA GLU A 52 -6.98 3.96 8.10
C GLU A 52 -6.21 2.67 8.42
N GLU A 53 -5.27 2.31 7.57
CA GLU A 53 -4.56 1.03 7.69
C GLU A 53 -3.34 1.09 8.60
N THR A 54 -2.79 2.26 8.85
CA THR A 54 -1.52 2.38 9.58
C THR A 54 -1.51 3.41 10.69
N GLY A 55 -2.46 4.34 10.71
CA GLY A 55 -2.48 5.45 11.66
C GLY A 55 -1.61 6.62 11.28
N VAL A 56 -0.90 6.56 10.14
CA VAL A 56 -0.04 7.67 9.70
C VAL A 56 -0.88 8.70 8.96
N ASN A 57 -0.87 9.95 9.44
CA ASN A 57 -1.59 11.04 8.78
C ASN A 57 -0.71 12.27 8.49
N GLU A 58 0.54 12.28 8.96
CA GLU A 58 1.45 13.38 8.66
C GLU A 58 2.24 13.03 7.41
N LEU A 59 1.62 13.24 6.25
CA LEU A 59 2.18 12.83 4.97
C LEU A 59 2.61 14.04 4.15
N VAL A 60 3.81 13.95 3.57
CA VAL A 60 4.29 14.91 2.58
C VAL A 60 4.33 14.19 1.24
N PHE A 61 3.59 14.70 0.26
CA PHE A 61 3.58 14.12 -1.09
C PHE A 61 4.90 14.45 -1.78
N VAL A 62 5.50 13.43 -2.43
CA VAL A 62 6.76 13.61 -3.16
C VAL A 62 6.54 13.50 -4.66
N ARG A 63 5.96 12.38 -5.13
CA ARG A 63 5.74 12.18 -6.58
C ARG A 63 4.81 11.01 -6.86
N ASP A 64 4.31 10.96 -8.10
CA ASP A 64 3.60 9.79 -8.60
C ASP A 64 4.58 8.66 -8.87
N LEU A 65 4.17 7.43 -8.61
CA LEU A 65 4.97 6.25 -8.89
C LEU A 65 4.36 5.40 -10.01
N GLY A 66 3.20 5.81 -10.55
CA GLY A 66 2.52 5.09 -11.61
C GLY A 66 1.50 4.08 -11.09
N SER A 67 1.06 3.22 -11.99
CA SER A 67 -0.01 2.26 -11.68
C SER A 67 0.40 0.86 -12.12
N TYR A 68 -0.22 -0.14 -11.50
CA TYR A 68 -0.10 -1.52 -11.93
C TYR A 68 -1.42 -2.24 -11.68
N ASP A 69 -1.61 -3.35 -12.39
CA ASP A 69 -2.83 -4.15 -12.30
C ASP A 69 -2.54 -5.46 -11.58
N ARG A 70 -3.48 -5.90 -10.76
CA ARG A 70 -3.46 -7.24 -10.21
C ARG A 70 -4.87 -7.71 -9.89
N TYR A 71 -5.04 -9.03 -9.87
CA TYR A 71 -6.27 -9.61 -9.36
C TYR A 71 -6.30 -9.54 -7.84
N ARG A 72 -7.51 -9.57 -7.27
CA ARG A 72 -7.70 -9.68 -5.85
C ARG A 72 -7.05 -10.96 -5.33
N THR A 73 -6.53 -10.95 -4.11
CA THR A 73 -5.97 -12.14 -3.48
C THR A 73 -7.10 -13.05 -3.02
N ALA A 74 -7.08 -14.30 -3.48
CA ALA A 74 -8.05 -15.31 -3.04
C ALA A 74 -7.68 -15.83 -1.65
N LEU A 75 -8.61 -16.53 -1.01
CA LEU A 75 -8.40 -17.09 0.33
C LEU A 75 -7.24 -18.09 0.38
N ASP A 76 -6.96 -18.76 -0.74
CA ASP A 76 -5.84 -19.72 -0.82
C ASP A 76 -4.50 -19.06 -1.14
N GLY A 77 -4.47 -17.73 -1.26
CA GLY A 77 -3.27 -16.96 -1.59
C GLY A 77 -3.03 -16.75 -3.07
N GLY A 78 -3.81 -17.38 -3.95
CA GLY A 78 -3.72 -17.18 -5.39
C GLY A 78 -4.56 -16.02 -5.87
N ASP A 79 -4.77 -15.93 -7.19
CA ASP A 79 -5.54 -14.85 -7.80
C ASP A 79 -7.05 -15.15 -7.77
N ASP A 80 -7.82 -14.14 -7.37
CA ASP A 80 -9.28 -14.15 -7.52
C ASP A 80 -9.61 -13.31 -8.75
N GLU A 81 -9.88 -13.99 -9.87
CA GLU A 81 -10.13 -13.32 -11.15
C GLU A 81 -11.49 -12.64 -11.22
N GLY A 82 -12.29 -12.70 -10.15
CA GLY A 82 -13.54 -11.96 -10.07
C GLY A 82 -13.34 -10.46 -9.92
N GLU A 83 -12.17 -10.01 -9.49
CA GLU A 83 -11.89 -8.59 -9.35
C GLU A 83 -10.47 -8.27 -9.84
N LEU A 84 -10.39 -7.43 -10.88
CA LEU A 84 -9.12 -6.86 -11.34
C LEU A 84 -8.99 -5.48 -10.74
N LYS A 85 -7.87 -5.22 -10.08
CA LYS A 85 -7.59 -3.92 -9.46
C LYS A 85 -6.53 -3.18 -10.26
N THR A 86 -6.82 -1.92 -10.60
CA THR A 86 -5.80 -0.99 -11.09
C THR A 86 -5.38 -0.14 -9.89
N ILE A 87 -4.12 -0.25 -9.52
CA ILE A 87 -3.59 0.35 -8.30
C ILE A 87 -2.66 1.49 -8.68
N THR A 88 -3.03 2.71 -8.27
CA THR A 88 -2.22 3.91 -8.49
C THR A 88 -1.46 4.22 -7.21
N MET A 89 -0.15 4.34 -7.31
CA MET A 89 0.73 4.51 -6.15
C MET A 89 1.45 5.84 -6.17
N PHE A 90 1.62 6.41 -4.98
CA PHE A 90 2.31 7.68 -4.78
C PHE A 90 3.43 7.49 -3.76
N LEU A 91 4.44 8.35 -3.86
CA LEU A 91 5.50 8.38 -2.87
C LEU A 91 5.23 9.51 -1.88
N PHE A 92 5.22 9.14 -0.61
CA PHE A 92 5.10 10.10 0.50
C PHE A 92 6.29 9.93 1.44
N THR A 93 6.60 10.99 2.18
CA THR A 93 7.50 10.91 3.34
C THR A 93 6.74 11.34 4.59
N THR A 94 7.24 10.93 5.75
CA THR A 94 6.64 11.33 7.03
C THR A 94 7.70 11.43 8.12
N SER A 95 7.46 12.34 9.06
CA SER A 95 8.23 12.40 10.30
C SER A 95 7.57 11.59 11.42
N GLN A 96 6.35 11.09 11.16
CA GLN A 96 5.60 10.32 12.17
C GLN A 96 6.14 8.89 12.26
N MET A 97 6.52 8.48 13.45
CA MET A 97 7.01 7.12 13.68
C MET A 97 5.96 6.23 14.31
N GLU A 98 5.00 6.82 15.04
CA GLU A 98 3.96 6.06 15.74
C GLU A 98 2.98 5.46 14.76
N LEU A 99 2.66 4.19 14.94
CA LEU A 99 1.72 3.44 14.14
C LEU A 99 0.55 2.98 15.01
N GLY A 100 -0.66 3.01 14.44
CA GLY A 100 -1.84 2.54 15.13
C GLY A 100 -3.00 2.47 14.13
N PRO A 101 -3.19 1.32 13.47
CA PRO A 101 -4.27 1.18 12.49
C PRO A 101 -5.62 1.60 13.07
N ILE A 102 -6.35 2.43 12.34
CA ILE A 102 -7.70 2.87 12.73
C ILE A 102 -8.67 1.71 12.50
N ASP A 103 -8.55 1.06 11.33
CA ASP A 103 -9.33 -0.11 10.97
C ASP A 103 -8.58 -1.36 11.44
N SER A 104 -8.47 -1.54 12.76
CA SER A 104 -7.64 -2.59 13.34
C SER A 104 -8.23 -4.00 13.18
N GLU A 105 -9.52 -4.13 12.86
CA GLU A 105 -10.11 -5.44 12.56
C GLU A 105 -9.57 -6.00 11.26
N MET A 106 -9.55 -5.18 10.20
CA MET A 106 -9.10 -5.58 8.87
C MET A 106 -7.58 -5.47 8.73
N HIS A 107 -6.97 -4.52 9.44
CA HIS A 107 -5.53 -4.26 9.40
C HIS A 107 -4.98 -4.28 10.81
N PRO A 108 -4.76 -5.49 11.38
CA PRO A 108 -4.36 -5.62 12.79
C PRO A 108 -2.98 -5.09 13.11
N GLU A 109 -2.12 -4.94 12.09
CA GLU A 109 -0.75 -4.50 12.35
C GLU A 109 -0.22 -3.68 11.17
N ALA A 110 0.50 -2.59 11.49
CA ALA A 110 1.32 -1.86 10.54
C ALA A 110 2.76 -1.89 11.04
N ARG A 111 3.73 -1.76 10.13
CA ARG A 111 5.13 -1.95 10.49
C ARG A 111 6.03 -1.12 9.58
N TRP A 112 7.11 -0.58 10.15
CA TRP A 112 8.20 0.00 9.38
C TRP A 112 9.20 -1.10 9.05
N VAL A 113 9.57 -1.23 7.78
CA VAL A 113 10.42 -2.33 7.29
C VAL A 113 11.57 -1.75 6.48
N ALA A 114 12.76 -2.27 6.73
CA ALA A 114 13.93 -1.88 5.94
C ALA A 114 13.65 -2.12 4.46
N ARG A 115 14.02 -1.14 3.63
CA ARG A 115 13.72 -1.14 2.20
C ARG A 115 14.12 -2.44 1.50
N GLY A 116 15.26 -3.01 1.86
CA GLY A 116 15.74 -4.26 1.25
C GLY A 116 14.99 -5.52 1.69
N GLU A 117 14.09 -5.41 2.68
CA GLU A 117 13.34 -6.54 3.20
C GLU A 117 11.85 -6.52 2.80
N VAL A 118 11.40 -5.43 2.17
CA VAL A 118 9.99 -5.24 1.87
C VAL A 118 9.48 -6.28 0.86
N ALA A 119 10.19 -6.47 -0.24
CA ALA A 119 9.75 -7.38 -1.30
C ALA A 119 9.57 -8.80 -0.77
N ALA A 120 10.47 -9.25 0.11
CA ALA A 120 10.36 -10.59 0.69
C ALA A 120 9.13 -10.72 1.59
N LEU A 121 8.70 -9.63 2.22
CA LEU A 121 7.56 -9.64 3.14
C LEU A 121 6.22 -9.58 2.41
N LEU A 122 6.14 -8.84 1.30
CA LEU A 122 4.88 -8.65 0.58
C LEU A 122 4.34 -10.00 0.09
N THR A 123 3.03 -10.20 0.26
CA THR A 123 2.41 -11.48 -0.04
C THR A 123 2.13 -11.66 -1.54
N HIS A 124 1.57 -10.62 -2.19
CA HIS A 124 1.16 -10.74 -3.59
C HIS A 124 2.34 -10.46 -4.54
N ARG A 125 2.54 -11.36 -5.52
CA ARG A 125 3.69 -11.23 -6.43
C ARG A 125 3.71 -9.93 -7.23
N LYS A 126 2.54 -9.40 -7.59
CA LYS A 126 2.46 -8.14 -8.34
C LYS A 126 2.88 -6.94 -7.48
N ASP A 127 2.56 -6.97 -6.19
CA ASP A 127 3.02 -5.95 -5.26
C ASP A 127 4.55 -6.01 -5.14
N LYS A 128 5.12 -7.22 -5.06
CA LYS A 128 6.58 -7.39 -5.03
C LYS A 128 7.23 -6.84 -6.29
N GLU A 129 6.70 -7.19 -7.46
CA GLU A 129 7.24 -6.73 -8.74
C GLU A 129 7.21 -5.22 -8.83
N PHE A 130 6.08 -4.61 -8.46
CA PHE A 130 5.96 -3.15 -8.48
C PHE A 130 6.98 -2.51 -7.54
N PHE A 131 7.08 -3.01 -6.30
CA PHE A 131 8.02 -2.44 -5.34
C PHE A 131 9.45 -2.52 -5.85
N GLU A 132 9.84 -3.67 -6.40
CA GLU A 132 11.18 -3.85 -6.96
C GLU A 132 11.48 -2.89 -8.11
N GLN A 133 10.47 -2.58 -8.92
CA GLN A 133 10.62 -1.63 -10.03
C GLN A 133 10.84 -0.20 -9.55
N VAL A 134 10.23 0.19 -8.42
CA VAL A 134 10.32 1.58 -7.96
C VAL A 134 11.44 1.82 -6.96
N VAL A 135 12.01 0.78 -6.36
CA VAL A 135 13.10 0.94 -5.39
C VAL A 135 14.23 1.82 -5.91
N PRO A 136 14.70 1.68 -7.17
CA PRO A 136 15.79 2.51 -7.66
C PRO A 136 15.50 4.00 -7.74
N VAL A 137 14.21 4.39 -7.75
CA VAL A 137 13.83 5.82 -7.82
C VAL A 137 13.44 6.40 -6.47
N LEU A 138 13.47 5.59 -5.41
CA LEU A 138 13.19 6.09 -4.07
C LEU A 138 14.38 6.90 -3.54
N PRO A 139 14.12 7.97 -2.78
CA PRO A 139 15.20 8.76 -2.16
C PRO A 139 16.09 7.90 -1.27
N ALA A 140 17.32 8.30 -1.18
CA ALA A 140 18.29 7.62 -0.33
C ALA A 140 17.95 7.74 1.16
#